data_dc72e1e186c50f2e4a114bcd2dea49a1
#
_entry.id   dc72e1e186c50f2e4a114bcd2dea49a1
#
_cell.length_a   1.000
_cell.length_b   1.000
_cell.length_c   1.000
_cell.angle_alpha   90.00
_cell.angle_beta   90.00
_cell.angle_gamma   90.00
#
_symmetry.space_group_name_H-M   'P 1'
#
loop_
_entity.id
_entity.type
_entity.pdbx_description
1 polymer ?
#
loop_
_entity_poly.entity_id
_entity_poly.type
_entity_poly.pdbx_seq_one_letter_code
_entity_poly.pdbx_strand_id
1 'polypeptide(L)'
;ASCLVGSEMCIRDSPYVAGDNGGGAFLIIYILCVLLLGLPLMIAEFTVGRASHRNAVGAYRALNPRWSFLGYNGVLAAFLILGFYFVVSGWTAEYMVHSVTGSIARFSTAEQYKSLFENFISNPWRPVVYTCLFVLATHFVIAMGVQKGIERSAKILMPLLFLILIVLSVHSLLMPGGEAGLKFLFAPDFSKVTPTTVLVALGQAFFSLSIGIGTMVTYASYFKPDTNLRHTALNVTILDTLVAILAGVVIFPAVFSVGIEPSSGPSLVFITLPSIFNGMPLSMVWSSIFFLLLVVAALTSTISLHEVVTVYLHEEWHLSRKAAAWLTTAATAALASLASLSLGALGSWKIAGLSLFDSLDFLTANILLPAGGLFTCIFVGWKLDHHILKAQITNDGELKFRIYGLFSFLLRYVCPAVLLLIFLDNLGVF
;
A
#
# COMPACT_ATOMS: atom_id res chain seq x y z
N ALA A 1 9.74 9.81 0.02
CA ALA A 1 9.55 8.65 0.89
C ALA A 1 8.06 8.36 1.13
N SER A 2 7.22 9.38 1.33
CA SER A 2 5.78 9.19 1.51
C SER A 2 5.05 8.62 0.29
N CYS A 3 5.59 8.80 -0.93
CA CYS A 3 5.03 8.23 -2.17
C CYS A 3 5.22 6.70 -2.30
N LEU A 4 5.95 6.06 -1.38
CA LEU A 4 6.35 4.67 -1.53
C LEU A 4 5.45 3.69 -0.80
N VAL A 5 4.57 4.19 0.08
CA VAL A 5 3.91 3.35 1.08
C VAL A 5 2.86 2.41 0.48
N GLY A 6 2.24 2.72 -0.62
CA GLY A 6 1.22 1.87 -1.23
C GLY A 6 1.66 1.19 -2.54
N SER A 7 2.88 1.48 -3.03
CA SER A 7 3.26 1.18 -4.42
C SER A 7 3.20 -0.32 -4.81
N GLU A 8 3.57 -1.24 -3.92
CA GLU A 8 3.48 -2.68 -4.24
C GLU A 8 2.02 -3.14 -4.30
N MET A 9 1.18 -2.68 -3.36
CA MET A 9 -0.22 -3.01 -3.36
C MET A 9 -0.96 -2.39 -4.56
N CYS A 10 -0.55 -1.18 -4.98
CA CYS A 10 -1.04 -0.59 -6.21
C CYS A 10 -0.68 -1.45 -7.44
N ILE A 11 0.52 -2.00 -7.49
CA ILE A 11 0.96 -2.83 -8.62
C ILE A 11 0.27 -4.20 -8.59
N ARG A 12 0.08 -4.79 -7.41
CA ARG A 12 -0.47 -6.13 -7.24
C ARG A 12 -2.01 -6.15 -7.27
N ASP A 13 -2.65 -5.27 -6.49
CA ASP A 13 -4.07 -5.38 -6.19
C ASP A 13 -4.94 -4.44 -7.06
N SER A 14 -4.45 -3.21 -7.40
CA SER A 14 -5.25 -2.27 -8.19
C SER A 14 -5.66 -2.80 -9.57
N PRO A 15 -4.80 -3.50 -10.34
CA PRO A 15 -5.21 -4.10 -11.60
C PRO A 15 -6.27 -5.19 -11.42
N TYR A 16 -6.12 -6.05 -10.42
CA TYR A 16 -7.12 -7.07 -10.11
C TYR A 16 -8.47 -6.44 -9.77
N VAL A 17 -8.48 -5.49 -8.84
CA VAL A 17 -9.71 -4.79 -8.43
C VAL A 17 -10.36 -4.04 -9.61
N ALA A 18 -9.55 -3.39 -10.46
CA ALA A 18 -10.04 -2.74 -11.66
C ALA A 18 -10.60 -3.75 -12.67
N GLY A 19 -9.98 -4.93 -12.78
CA GLY A 19 -10.42 -6.03 -13.63
C GLY A 19 -11.83 -6.48 -13.28
N ASP A 20 -12.09 -6.74 -12.00
CA ASP A 20 -13.39 -7.19 -11.49
C ASP A 20 -14.48 -6.11 -11.55
N ASN A 21 -14.11 -4.83 -11.55
CA ASN A 21 -15.03 -3.71 -11.39
C ASN A 21 -15.20 -2.84 -12.65
N GLY A 22 -14.94 -3.37 -13.85
CA GLY A 22 -15.26 -2.71 -15.11
C GLY A 22 -14.16 -1.80 -15.68
N GLY A 23 -12.90 -2.02 -15.30
CA GLY A 23 -11.73 -1.41 -15.95
C GLY A 23 -11.71 0.12 -15.89
N GLY A 24 -11.88 0.77 -17.06
CA GLY A 24 -11.77 2.22 -17.19
C GLY A 24 -12.78 3.02 -16.37
N ALA A 25 -14.00 2.52 -16.17
CA ALA A 25 -14.99 3.19 -15.32
C ALA A 25 -14.57 3.17 -13.85
N PHE A 26 -14.06 2.05 -13.37
CA PHE A 26 -13.47 1.94 -12.03
C PHE A 26 -12.30 2.92 -11.86
N LEU A 27 -11.40 3.02 -12.83
CA LEU A 27 -10.25 3.92 -12.78
C LEU A 27 -10.68 5.39 -12.61
N ILE A 28 -11.72 5.83 -13.33
CA ILE A 28 -12.24 7.19 -13.17
C ILE A 28 -12.80 7.41 -11.76
N ILE A 29 -13.59 6.46 -11.25
CA ILE A 29 -14.16 6.54 -9.90
C ILE A 29 -13.03 6.55 -8.86
N TYR A 30 -12.03 5.69 -9.01
CA TYR A 30 -10.86 5.64 -8.15
C TYR A 30 -10.13 6.99 -8.10
N ILE A 31 -9.83 7.60 -9.26
CA ILE A 31 -9.18 8.92 -9.32
C ILE A 31 -10.02 9.99 -8.62
N LEU A 32 -11.34 9.98 -8.81
CA LEU A 32 -12.24 10.91 -8.12
C LEU A 32 -12.20 10.69 -6.60
N CYS A 33 -12.21 9.46 -6.13
CA CYS A 33 -12.09 9.12 -4.71
C CYS A 33 -10.75 9.59 -4.11
N VAL A 34 -9.66 9.37 -4.84
CA VAL A 34 -8.32 9.82 -4.45
C VAL A 34 -8.25 11.34 -4.32
N LEU A 35 -8.82 12.09 -5.28
CA LEU A 35 -8.78 13.56 -5.26
C LEU A 35 -9.74 14.20 -4.25
N LEU A 36 -10.96 13.66 -4.13
CA LEU A 36 -11.99 14.27 -3.29
C LEU A 36 -11.91 13.87 -1.83
N LEU A 37 -11.40 12.68 -1.55
CA LEU A 37 -11.36 12.12 -0.21
C LEU A 37 -9.93 11.86 0.26
N GLY A 38 -9.12 11.17 -0.54
CA GLY A 38 -7.75 10.81 -0.19
C GLY A 38 -6.87 12.03 0.04
N LEU A 39 -6.86 12.98 -0.91
CA LEU A 39 -6.03 14.18 -0.83
C LEU A 39 -6.36 15.08 0.39
N PRO A 40 -7.63 15.42 0.70
CA PRO A 40 -7.96 16.13 1.93
C PRO A 40 -7.52 15.41 3.20
N LEU A 41 -7.68 14.11 3.26
CA LEU A 41 -7.32 13.33 4.43
C LEU A 41 -5.79 13.23 4.60
N MET A 42 -5.04 13.07 3.52
CA MET A 42 -3.58 13.12 3.54
C MET A 42 -3.07 14.47 4.04
N ILE A 43 -3.65 15.59 3.59
CA ILE A 43 -3.31 16.92 4.09
C ILE A 43 -3.63 17.03 5.59
N ALA A 44 -4.73 16.43 6.05
CA ALA A 44 -5.08 16.39 7.46
C ALA A 44 -4.05 15.64 8.30
N GLU A 45 -3.60 14.45 7.86
CA GLU A 45 -2.55 13.68 8.53
C GLU A 45 -1.20 14.42 8.51
N PHE A 46 -0.83 15.04 7.39
CA PHE A 46 0.37 15.89 7.32
C PHE A 46 0.30 17.06 8.30
N THR A 47 -0.88 17.68 8.46
CA THR A 47 -1.08 18.75 9.43
C THR A 47 -0.80 18.27 10.85
N VAL A 48 -1.33 17.10 11.24
CA VAL A 48 -1.12 16.52 12.58
C VAL A 48 0.36 16.22 12.82
N GLY A 49 1.03 15.59 11.86
CA GLY A 49 2.45 15.23 11.99
C GLY A 49 3.35 16.45 12.09
N ARG A 50 3.23 17.42 11.14
CA ARG A 50 4.09 18.61 11.12
C ARG A 50 3.83 19.54 12.29
N ALA A 51 2.57 19.72 12.71
CA ALA A 51 2.25 20.59 13.85
C ALA A 51 2.84 20.10 15.17
N SER A 52 3.08 18.81 15.30
CA SER A 52 3.57 18.20 16.55
C SER A 52 5.06 17.85 16.53
N HIS A 53 5.64 17.56 15.35
CA HIS A 53 7.00 17.02 15.19
C HIS A 53 7.26 15.76 16.04
N ARG A 54 6.25 14.88 16.21
CA ARG A 54 6.30 13.66 17.01
C ARG A 54 5.81 12.46 16.23
N ASN A 55 6.12 11.25 16.75
CA ASN A 55 5.50 10.02 16.25
C ASN A 55 3.97 10.08 16.28
N ALA A 56 3.28 9.14 15.62
CA ALA A 56 1.82 9.18 15.49
C ALA A 56 1.10 9.31 16.85
N VAL A 57 1.50 8.58 17.88
CA VAL A 57 0.89 8.66 19.24
C VAL A 57 1.18 9.99 19.89
N GLY A 58 2.44 10.41 19.90
CA GLY A 58 2.88 11.68 20.44
C GLY A 58 2.24 12.87 19.75
N ALA A 59 1.99 12.78 18.44
CA ALA A 59 1.36 13.82 17.65
C ALA A 59 -0.08 14.11 18.09
N TYR A 60 -0.93 13.09 18.14
CA TYR A 60 -2.30 13.25 18.63
C TYR A 60 -2.33 13.67 20.11
N ARG A 61 -1.44 13.10 20.94
CA ARG A 61 -1.37 13.45 22.36
C ARG A 61 -0.98 14.93 22.59
N ALA A 62 -0.04 15.44 21.81
CA ALA A 62 0.40 16.85 21.92
C ALA A 62 -0.70 17.84 21.52
N LEU A 63 -1.48 17.50 20.50
CA LEU A 63 -2.57 18.35 20.02
C LEU A 63 -3.84 18.22 20.87
N ASN A 64 -4.17 17.01 21.32
CA ASN A 64 -5.28 16.74 22.24
C ASN A 64 -5.11 15.35 22.89
N PRO A 65 -4.79 15.26 24.20
CA PRO A 65 -4.49 13.98 24.87
C PRO A 65 -5.61 12.93 24.78
N ARG A 66 -6.87 13.35 24.69
CA ARG A 66 -8.02 12.44 24.57
C ARG A 66 -8.06 11.69 23.23
N TRP A 67 -7.32 12.15 22.23
CA TRP A 67 -7.31 11.59 20.88
C TRP A 67 -6.04 10.77 20.60
N SER A 68 -5.21 10.52 21.60
CA SER A 68 -3.99 9.69 21.47
C SER A 68 -4.28 8.26 20.97
N PHE A 69 -5.51 7.75 21.17
CA PHE A 69 -5.92 6.43 20.68
C PHE A 69 -5.81 6.29 19.17
N LEU A 70 -5.94 7.40 18.40
CA LEU A 70 -5.71 7.38 16.95
C LEU A 70 -4.27 7.05 16.58
N GLY A 71 -3.33 7.60 17.33
CA GLY A 71 -1.91 7.24 17.16
C GLY A 71 -1.66 5.76 17.44
N TYR A 72 -2.25 5.23 18.51
CA TYR A 72 -2.17 3.79 18.82
C TYR A 72 -2.82 2.94 17.73
N ASN A 73 -3.99 3.34 17.20
CA ASN A 73 -4.63 2.66 16.08
C ASN A 73 -3.69 2.61 14.86
N GLY A 74 -3.03 3.72 14.51
CA GLY A 74 -2.10 3.78 13.40
C GLY A 74 -0.87 2.89 13.60
N VAL A 75 -0.25 2.92 14.78
CA VAL A 75 0.90 2.06 15.10
C VAL A 75 0.52 0.58 15.08
N LEU A 76 -0.64 0.24 15.65
CA LEU A 76 -1.16 -1.13 15.64
C LEU A 76 -1.44 -1.60 14.20
N ALA A 77 -2.11 -0.77 13.39
CA ALA A 77 -2.37 -1.09 11.99
C ALA A 77 -1.05 -1.32 11.23
N ALA A 78 -0.06 -0.44 11.36
CA ALA A 78 1.24 -0.61 10.73
C ALA A 78 1.93 -1.92 11.14
N PHE A 79 1.89 -2.27 12.43
CA PHE A 79 2.47 -3.51 12.95
C PHE A 79 1.77 -4.76 12.41
N LEU A 80 0.44 -4.78 12.38
CA LEU A 80 -0.34 -5.92 11.89
C LEU A 80 -0.21 -6.08 10.37
N ILE A 81 -0.17 -4.96 9.62
CA ILE A 81 0.10 -4.99 8.18
C ILE A 81 1.46 -5.62 7.92
N LEU A 82 2.52 -5.23 8.63
CA LEU A 82 3.83 -5.85 8.48
C LEU A 82 3.78 -7.37 8.70
N GLY A 83 2.90 -7.86 9.57
CA GLY A 83 2.72 -9.28 9.86
C GLY A 83 2.36 -10.11 8.63
N PHE A 84 1.44 -9.67 7.78
CA PHE A 84 1.11 -10.39 6.55
C PHE A 84 1.86 -9.87 5.32
N TYR A 85 2.19 -8.59 5.29
CA TYR A 85 2.84 -7.97 4.15
C TYR A 85 4.27 -8.49 3.93
N PHE A 86 5.03 -8.78 4.99
CA PHE A 86 6.32 -9.44 4.88
C PHE A 86 6.23 -10.86 4.30
N VAL A 87 5.12 -11.56 4.52
CA VAL A 87 4.89 -12.88 3.91
C VAL A 87 4.79 -12.74 2.40
N VAL A 88 3.97 -11.82 1.92
CA VAL A 88 3.80 -11.52 0.48
C VAL A 88 5.11 -11.02 -0.13
N SER A 89 5.82 -10.15 0.59
CA SER A 89 7.16 -9.67 0.16
C SER A 89 8.17 -10.83 0.05
N GLY A 90 8.08 -11.83 0.93
CA GLY A 90 8.85 -13.07 0.84
C GLY A 90 8.50 -13.87 -0.41
N TRP A 91 7.21 -13.94 -0.80
CA TRP A 91 6.82 -14.59 -2.06
C TRP A 91 7.40 -13.89 -3.28
N THR A 92 7.42 -12.55 -3.29
CA THR A 92 8.06 -11.80 -4.40
C THR A 92 9.55 -12.09 -4.50
N ALA A 93 10.24 -12.22 -3.37
CA ALA A 93 11.66 -12.56 -3.33
C ALA A 93 11.94 -14.00 -3.85
N GLU A 94 11.12 -14.98 -3.48
CA GLU A 94 11.20 -16.36 -4.00
C GLU A 94 11.00 -16.38 -5.52
N TYR A 95 9.97 -15.71 -6.03
CA TYR A 95 9.69 -15.64 -7.46
C TYR A 95 10.77 -14.89 -8.24
N MET A 96 11.40 -13.89 -7.62
CA MET A 96 12.59 -13.25 -8.18
C MET A 96 13.74 -14.24 -8.37
N VAL A 97 14.01 -15.09 -7.37
CA VAL A 97 15.03 -16.13 -7.46
C VAL A 97 14.67 -17.15 -8.54
N HIS A 98 13.41 -17.61 -8.60
CA HIS A 98 12.94 -18.51 -9.65
C HIS A 98 13.07 -17.92 -11.05
N SER A 99 12.83 -16.61 -11.21
CA SER A 99 12.96 -15.92 -12.48
C SER A 99 14.42 -15.80 -12.92
N VAL A 100 15.32 -15.37 -12.03
CA VAL A 100 16.75 -15.22 -12.33
C VAL A 100 17.44 -16.56 -12.60
N THR A 101 17.04 -17.62 -11.90
CA THR A 101 17.58 -18.97 -12.12
C THR A 101 16.98 -19.69 -13.33
N GLY A 102 15.96 -19.09 -13.97
CA GLY A 102 15.26 -19.69 -15.11
C GLY A 102 14.40 -20.90 -14.74
N SER A 103 14.24 -21.20 -13.44
CA SER A 103 13.44 -22.35 -13.00
C SER A 103 11.94 -22.15 -13.27
N ILE A 104 11.47 -20.92 -13.33
CA ILE A 104 10.09 -20.56 -13.67
C ILE A 104 9.76 -20.92 -15.13
N ALA A 105 10.75 -20.88 -16.02
CA ALA A 105 10.57 -21.21 -17.43
C ALA A 105 10.43 -22.73 -17.73
N ARG A 106 10.58 -23.57 -16.71
CA ARG A 106 10.40 -25.03 -16.83
C ARG A 106 8.93 -25.46 -16.84
N PHE A 107 8.03 -24.58 -16.42
CA PHE A 107 6.60 -24.83 -16.36
C PHE A 107 5.94 -24.32 -17.64
N SER A 108 4.92 -25.01 -18.15
CA SER A 108 4.27 -24.68 -19.41
C SER A 108 2.76 -24.48 -19.29
N THR A 109 2.13 -24.90 -18.20
CA THR A 109 0.68 -24.81 -18.01
C THR A 109 0.34 -24.02 -16.75
N ALA A 110 -0.81 -23.34 -16.76
CA ALA A 110 -1.32 -22.58 -15.61
C ALA A 110 -1.45 -23.45 -14.34
N GLU A 111 -1.82 -24.74 -14.51
CA GLU A 111 -1.94 -25.68 -13.39
C GLU A 111 -0.58 -25.99 -12.72
N GLN A 112 0.49 -26.03 -13.51
CA GLN A 112 1.84 -26.21 -12.96
C GLN A 112 2.29 -24.98 -12.16
N TYR A 113 1.98 -23.76 -12.62
CA TYR A 113 2.25 -22.52 -11.85
C TYR A 113 1.42 -22.45 -10.58
N LYS A 114 0.16 -22.89 -10.63
CA LYS A 114 -0.70 -23.01 -9.46
C LYS A 114 -0.11 -23.98 -8.44
N SER A 115 0.28 -25.18 -8.89
CA SER A 115 0.93 -26.19 -8.03
C SER A 115 2.26 -25.68 -7.46
N LEU A 116 3.04 -24.92 -8.23
CA LEU A 116 4.27 -24.29 -7.75
C LEU A 116 3.98 -23.34 -6.58
N PHE A 117 2.98 -22.46 -6.74
CA PHE A 117 2.59 -21.50 -5.71
C PHE A 117 2.02 -22.20 -4.48
N GLU A 118 1.07 -23.13 -4.64
CA GLU A 118 0.46 -23.87 -3.54
C GLU A 118 1.48 -24.70 -2.76
N ASN A 119 2.39 -25.40 -3.44
CA ASN A 119 3.48 -26.13 -2.81
C ASN A 119 4.47 -25.23 -2.07
N PHE A 120 4.69 -24.00 -2.58
CA PHE A 120 5.54 -23.04 -1.92
C PHE A 120 4.87 -22.52 -0.64
N ILE A 121 3.64 -22.00 -0.70
CA ILE A 121 2.97 -21.42 0.47
C ILE A 121 2.66 -22.44 1.57
N SER A 122 2.44 -23.71 1.20
CA SER A 122 2.21 -24.80 2.15
C SER A 122 3.49 -25.33 2.81
N ASN A 123 4.66 -25.02 2.23
CA ASN A 123 5.94 -25.47 2.80
C ASN A 123 6.23 -24.75 4.12
N PRO A 124 6.59 -25.49 5.20
CA PRO A 124 6.78 -24.87 6.52
C PRO A 124 8.02 -23.99 6.63
N TRP A 125 9.03 -24.18 5.78
CA TRP A 125 10.33 -23.50 5.92
C TRP A 125 10.61 -22.46 4.85
N ARG A 126 10.34 -22.76 3.58
CA ARG A 126 10.73 -21.88 2.47
C ARG A 126 10.10 -20.49 2.55
N PRO A 127 8.77 -20.33 2.70
CA PRO A 127 8.17 -19.01 2.80
C PRO A 127 8.67 -18.24 4.02
N VAL A 128 8.87 -18.91 5.17
CA VAL A 128 9.37 -18.29 6.40
C VAL A 128 10.80 -17.76 6.20
N VAL A 129 11.67 -18.51 5.53
CA VAL A 129 13.06 -18.07 5.26
C VAL A 129 13.06 -16.80 4.40
N TYR A 130 12.31 -16.77 3.28
CA TYR A 130 12.22 -15.59 2.42
C TYR A 130 11.57 -14.39 3.13
N THR A 131 10.54 -14.63 3.95
CA THR A 131 9.93 -13.63 4.82
C THR A 131 10.97 -13.02 5.77
N CYS A 132 11.74 -13.85 6.48
CA CYS A 132 12.78 -13.38 7.40
C CYS A 132 13.91 -12.62 6.67
N LEU A 133 14.32 -13.09 5.49
CA LEU A 133 15.31 -12.37 4.68
C LEU A 133 14.80 -10.98 4.29
N PHE A 134 13.52 -10.86 3.92
CA PHE A 134 12.92 -9.58 3.58
C PHE A 134 12.79 -8.65 4.79
N VAL A 135 12.40 -9.19 5.96
CA VAL A 135 12.40 -8.45 7.23
C VAL A 135 13.80 -7.91 7.56
N LEU A 136 14.85 -8.72 7.39
CA LEU A 136 16.22 -8.30 7.63
C LEU A 136 16.68 -7.23 6.63
N ALA A 137 16.31 -7.35 5.34
CA ALA A 137 16.61 -6.32 4.35
C ALA A 137 15.99 -4.96 4.73
N THR A 138 14.72 -4.96 5.16
CA THR A 138 14.05 -3.78 5.71
C THR A 138 14.76 -3.24 6.94
N HIS A 139 15.12 -4.11 7.90
CA HIS A 139 15.85 -3.73 9.10
C HIS A 139 17.13 -2.97 8.81
N PHE A 140 17.96 -3.46 7.88
CA PHE A 140 19.23 -2.81 7.55
C PHE A 140 19.03 -1.37 7.06
N VAL A 141 17.99 -1.11 6.26
CA VAL A 141 17.67 0.25 5.82
C VAL A 141 17.25 1.12 7.00
N ILE A 142 16.36 0.63 7.87
CA ILE A 142 15.89 1.37 9.05
C ILE A 142 17.04 1.65 10.04
N ALA A 143 17.91 0.67 10.26
CA ALA A 143 19.05 0.81 11.17
C ALA A 143 20.05 1.90 10.74
N MET A 144 20.13 2.22 9.44
CA MET A 144 20.93 3.35 8.94
C MET A 144 20.32 4.72 9.26
N GLY A 145 19.07 4.78 9.73
CA GLY A 145 18.37 5.99 10.14
C GLY A 145 17.65 6.72 9.00
N VAL A 146 16.95 7.82 9.34
CA VAL A 146 16.05 8.52 8.40
C VAL A 146 16.80 9.06 7.17
N GLN A 147 17.87 9.84 7.36
CA GLN A 147 18.57 10.48 6.23
C GLN A 147 19.38 9.49 5.39
N LYS A 148 20.19 8.63 6.02
CA LYS A 148 21.09 7.70 5.32
C LYS A 148 20.39 6.43 4.85
N GLY A 149 19.39 5.98 5.58
CA GLY A 149 18.61 4.79 5.26
C GLY A 149 17.40 5.16 4.40
N ILE A 150 16.34 5.67 5.00
CA ILE A 150 15.03 5.84 4.36
C ILE A 150 15.09 6.82 3.19
N GLU A 151 15.61 8.04 3.41
CA GLU A 151 15.64 9.08 2.35
C GLU A 151 16.53 8.68 1.17
N ARG A 152 17.73 8.12 1.45
CA ARG A 152 18.64 7.67 0.38
C ARG A 152 18.06 6.49 -0.39
N SER A 153 17.46 5.51 0.31
CA SER A 153 16.81 4.37 -0.35
C SER A 153 15.65 4.85 -1.23
N ALA A 154 14.80 5.75 -0.74
CA ALA A 154 13.72 6.32 -1.51
C ALA A 154 14.20 7.03 -2.78
N LYS A 155 15.27 7.82 -2.69
CA LYS A 155 15.86 8.53 -3.85
C LYS A 155 16.40 7.60 -4.94
N ILE A 156 16.74 6.36 -4.59
CA ILE A 156 17.24 5.35 -5.55
C ILE A 156 16.09 4.46 -6.03
N LEU A 157 15.30 3.94 -5.10
CA LEU A 157 14.28 2.93 -5.41
C LEU A 157 13.11 3.51 -6.20
N MET A 158 12.71 4.78 -5.95
CA MET A 158 11.59 5.38 -6.69
C MET A 158 11.89 5.58 -8.18
N PRO A 159 12.97 6.26 -8.59
CA PRO A 159 13.28 6.36 -10.00
C PRO A 159 13.46 5.00 -10.67
N LEU A 160 14.05 4.02 -9.95
CA LEU A 160 14.19 2.66 -10.45
C LEU A 160 12.82 2.01 -10.68
N LEU A 161 11.88 2.14 -9.73
CA LEU A 161 10.52 1.64 -9.85
C LEU A 161 9.81 2.20 -11.09
N PHE A 162 9.85 3.54 -11.27
CA PHE A 162 9.25 4.17 -12.44
C PHE A 162 9.92 3.75 -13.75
N LEU A 163 11.25 3.64 -13.76
CA LEU A 163 11.99 3.18 -14.95
C LEU A 163 11.53 1.77 -15.36
N ILE A 164 11.46 0.85 -14.38
CA ILE A 164 11.02 -0.53 -14.63
C ILE A 164 9.57 -0.55 -15.11
N LEU A 165 8.67 0.21 -14.46
CA LEU A 165 7.26 0.30 -14.88
C LEU A 165 7.14 0.81 -16.32
N ILE A 166 7.89 1.83 -16.71
CA ILE A 166 7.87 2.36 -18.09
C ILE A 166 8.37 1.30 -19.07
N VAL A 167 9.48 0.64 -18.77
CA VAL A 167 10.03 -0.42 -19.64
C VAL A 167 9.05 -1.55 -19.83
N LEU A 168 8.45 -2.04 -18.75
CA LEU A 168 7.44 -3.10 -18.80
C LEU A 168 6.15 -2.64 -19.51
N SER A 169 5.70 -1.39 -19.31
CA SER A 169 4.55 -0.82 -20.01
C SER A 169 4.77 -0.80 -21.51
N VAL A 170 5.92 -0.27 -21.97
CA VAL A 170 6.25 -0.25 -23.40
C VAL A 170 6.28 -1.67 -23.96
N HIS A 171 6.90 -2.60 -23.26
CA HIS A 171 6.95 -3.99 -23.70
C HIS A 171 5.54 -4.61 -23.80
N SER A 172 4.71 -4.44 -22.75
CA SER A 172 3.35 -5.00 -22.71
C SER A 172 2.46 -4.44 -23.82
N LEU A 173 2.61 -3.16 -24.19
CA LEU A 173 1.90 -2.52 -25.28
C LEU A 173 2.27 -3.07 -26.66
N LEU A 174 3.50 -3.55 -26.81
CA LEU A 174 3.98 -4.16 -28.08
C LEU A 174 3.54 -5.62 -28.24
N MET A 175 2.90 -6.21 -27.23
CA MET A 175 2.40 -7.58 -27.29
C MET A 175 1.16 -7.69 -28.20
N PRO A 176 0.96 -8.84 -28.89
CA PRO A 176 -0.29 -9.13 -29.58
C PRO A 176 -1.47 -9.04 -28.59
N GLY A 177 -2.49 -8.23 -28.91
CA GLY A 177 -3.63 -7.99 -27.98
C GLY A 177 -3.45 -6.83 -26.99
N GLY A 178 -2.30 -6.15 -27.00
CA GLY A 178 -2.04 -4.99 -26.12
C GLY A 178 -3.07 -3.87 -26.26
N GLU A 179 -3.60 -3.65 -27.48
CA GLU A 179 -4.65 -2.67 -27.75
C GLU A 179 -5.94 -2.99 -26.98
N ALA A 180 -6.33 -4.27 -26.89
CA ALA A 180 -7.54 -4.70 -26.17
C ALA A 180 -7.40 -4.40 -24.67
N GLY A 181 -6.22 -4.65 -24.07
CA GLY A 181 -5.94 -4.33 -22.67
C GLY A 181 -5.97 -2.83 -22.40
N LEU A 182 -5.42 -2.01 -23.31
CA LEU A 182 -5.53 -0.54 -23.21
C LEU A 182 -6.96 -0.06 -23.31
N LYS A 183 -7.72 -0.60 -24.26
CA LYS A 183 -9.14 -0.26 -24.43
C LYS A 183 -9.92 -0.61 -23.16
N PHE A 184 -9.65 -1.75 -22.55
CA PHE A 184 -10.28 -2.14 -21.30
C PHE A 184 -9.96 -1.16 -20.15
N LEU A 185 -8.70 -0.71 -20.05
CA LEU A 185 -8.25 0.20 -18.98
C LEU A 185 -8.73 1.64 -19.19
N PHE A 186 -8.85 2.13 -20.43
CA PHE A 186 -9.12 3.55 -20.70
C PHE A 186 -10.48 3.82 -21.37
N ALA A 187 -11.18 2.81 -21.86
CA ALA A 187 -12.55 2.97 -22.38
C ALA A 187 -13.55 2.67 -21.26
N PRO A 188 -14.19 3.71 -20.66
CA PRO A 188 -15.06 3.51 -19.52
C PRO A 188 -16.39 2.89 -19.94
N ASP A 189 -16.76 1.80 -19.29
CA ASP A 189 -18.09 1.17 -19.40
C ASP A 189 -18.87 1.36 -18.10
N PHE A 190 -19.62 2.47 -18.01
CA PHE A 190 -20.40 2.79 -16.83
C PHE A 190 -21.61 1.86 -16.62
N SER A 191 -21.97 1.01 -17.59
CA SER A 191 -23.05 0.04 -17.43
C SER A 191 -22.73 -1.05 -16.40
N LYS A 192 -21.44 -1.28 -16.15
CA LYS A 192 -20.94 -2.26 -15.18
C LYS A 192 -20.72 -1.68 -13.76
N VAL A 193 -20.92 -0.38 -13.60
CA VAL A 193 -20.71 0.28 -12.31
C VAL A 193 -21.89 0.00 -11.39
N THR A 194 -21.60 -0.54 -10.23
CA THR A 194 -22.54 -0.80 -9.16
C THR A 194 -22.21 0.05 -7.93
N PRO A 195 -23.11 0.20 -6.96
CA PRO A 195 -22.75 0.84 -5.67
C PRO A 195 -21.53 0.19 -5.00
N THR A 196 -21.39 -1.14 -5.10
CA THR A 196 -20.23 -1.90 -4.61
C THR A 196 -18.94 -1.47 -5.32
N THR A 197 -18.98 -1.23 -6.65
CA THR A 197 -17.82 -0.70 -7.39
C THR A 197 -17.29 0.61 -6.80
N VAL A 198 -18.20 1.50 -6.40
CA VAL A 198 -17.82 2.78 -5.77
C VAL A 198 -17.19 2.56 -4.39
N LEU A 199 -17.76 1.68 -3.56
CA LEU A 199 -17.22 1.36 -2.25
C LEU A 199 -15.83 0.70 -2.34
N VAL A 200 -15.67 -0.22 -3.28
CA VAL A 200 -14.38 -0.86 -3.55
C VAL A 200 -13.33 0.16 -4.02
N ALA A 201 -13.71 1.08 -4.93
CA ALA A 201 -12.79 2.14 -5.39
C ALA A 201 -12.38 3.09 -4.26
N LEU A 202 -13.30 3.38 -3.35
CA LEU A 202 -13.04 4.16 -2.14
C LEU A 202 -12.07 3.44 -1.21
N GLY A 203 -12.34 2.17 -0.90
CA GLY A 203 -11.45 1.34 -0.08
C GLY A 203 -10.04 1.28 -0.67
N GLN A 204 -9.94 1.03 -1.99
CA GLN A 204 -8.67 1.00 -2.70
C GLN A 204 -7.93 2.34 -2.64
N ALA A 205 -8.63 3.48 -2.75
CA ALA A 205 -8.02 4.80 -2.64
C ALA A 205 -7.41 5.07 -1.25
N PHE A 206 -8.08 4.65 -0.17
CA PHE A 206 -7.53 4.78 1.19
C PHE A 206 -6.34 3.87 1.43
N PHE A 207 -6.43 2.64 0.96
CA PHE A 207 -5.38 1.65 1.12
C PHE A 207 -4.11 2.05 0.35
N SER A 208 -4.26 2.46 -0.91
CA SER A 208 -3.18 2.92 -1.79
C SER A 208 -2.43 4.12 -1.20
N LEU A 209 -3.16 5.12 -0.70
CA LEU A 209 -2.58 6.30 -0.08
C LEU A 209 -2.09 6.09 1.35
N SER A 210 -2.25 4.87 1.91
CA SER A 210 -1.82 4.49 3.27
C SER A 210 -2.36 5.42 4.36
N ILE A 211 -3.61 5.83 4.22
CA ILE A 211 -4.31 6.71 5.15
C ILE A 211 -4.83 5.92 6.34
N GLY A 212 -4.78 6.49 7.54
CA GLY A 212 -5.24 5.84 8.78
C GLY A 212 -4.20 4.95 9.47
N ILE A 213 -3.02 4.75 8.86
CA ILE A 213 -1.94 3.88 9.36
C ILE A 213 -0.94 4.65 10.23
N GLY A 214 -1.06 5.97 10.33
CA GLY A 214 -0.08 6.81 11.03
C GLY A 214 1.23 7.05 10.26
N THR A 215 1.38 6.50 9.05
CA THR A 215 2.56 6.68 8.23
C THR A 215 2.72 8.11 7.76
N MET A 216 1.63 8.72 7.26
CA MET A 216 1.64 10.10 6.81
C MET A 216 1.91 11.08 7.95
N VAL A 217 1.36 10.82 9.14
CA VAL A 217 1.65 11.58 10.37
C VAL A 217 3.13 11.46 10.73
N THR A 218 3.68 10.24 10.72
CA THR A 218 5.09 9.98 11.05
C THR A 218 6.04 10.66 10.07
N TYR A 219 5.80 10.57 8.76
CA TYR A 219 6.66 11.24 7.77
C TYR A 219 6.53 12.77 7.84
N ALA A 220 5.32 13.29 8.07
CA ALA A 220 5.13 14.73 8.20
C ALA A 220 5.78 15.32 9.45
N SER A 221 6.04 14.51 10.49
CA SER A 221 6.79 14.97 11.66
C SER A 221 8.25 15.34 11.34
N TYR A 222 8.79 14.83 10.22
CA TYR A 222 10.12 15.15 9.72
C TYR A 222 10.14 16.33 8.73
N PHE A 223 8.98 16.89 8.37
CA PHE A 223 8.91 18.00 7.42
C PHE A 223 9.47 19.28 8.03
N LYS A 224 10.11 20.06 7.16
CA LYS A 224 10.56 21.40 7.52
C LYS A 224 9.38 22.35 7.65
N PRO A 225 9.49 23.44 8.43
CA PRO A 225 8.43 24.44 8.57
C PRO A 225 7.98 25.07 7.25
N ASP A 226 8.90 25.24 6.30
CA ASP A 226 8.66 25.84 4.97
C ASP A 226 8.05 24.86 3.96
N THR A 227 7.90 23.59 4.28
CA THR A 227 7.33 22.56 3.38
C THR A 227 5.88 22.89 3.03
N ASN A 228 5.56 22.99 1.75
CA ASN A 228 4.19 23.19 1.28
C ASN A 228 3.40 21.87 1.35
N LEU A 229 2.59 21.66 2.39
CA LEU A 229 1.85 20.41 2.62
C LEU A 229 0.93 20.05 1.46
N ARG A 230 0.25 21.03 0.86
CA ARG A 230 -0.69 20.81 -0.25
C ARG A 230 0.03 20.30 -1.49
N HIS A 231 1.14 20.93 -1.83
CA HIS A 231 1.95 20.53 -2.99
C HIS A 231 2.57 19.16 -2.76
N THR A 232 3.05 18.89 -1.55
CA THR A 232 3.57 17.57 -1.18
C THR A 232 2.49 16.49 -1.26
N ALA A 233 1.31 16.73 -0.68
CA ALA A 233 0.20 15.79 -0.74
C ALA A 233 -0.25 15.53 -2.19
N LEU A 234 -0.37 16.58 -3.00
CA LEU A 234 -0.74 16.45 -4.42
C LEU A 234 0.29 15.63 -5.19
N ASN A 235 1.59 15.89 -4.99
CA ASN A 235 2.64 15.13 -5.65
C ASN A 235 2.61 13.65 -5.26
N VAL A 236 2.43 13.34 -3.96
CA VAL A 236 2.27 11.96 -3.48
C VAL A 236 1.08 11.30 -4.17
N THR A 237 -0.06 11.95 -4.15
CA THR A 237 -1.30 11.47 -4.77
C THR A 237 -1.14 11.20 -6.28
N ILE A 238 -0.53 12.15 -7.02
CA ILE A 238 -0.29 12.00 -8.46
C ILE A 238 0.66 10.83 -8.74
N LEU A 239 1.76 10.72 -8.00
CA LEU A 239 2.74 9.66 -8.21
C LEU A 239 2.18 8.28 -7.87
N ASP A 240 1.41 8.16 -6.80
CA ASP A 240 0.73 6.92 -6.41
C ASP A 240 -0.30 6.49 -7.49
N THR A 241 -1.15 7.42 -7.92
CA THR A 241 -2.11 7.16 -9.00
C THR A 241 -1.40 6.78 -10.31
N LEU A 242 -0.27 7.43 -10.63
CA LEU A 242 0.51 7.10 -11.82
C LEU A 242 1.09 5.68 -11.75
N VAL A 243 1.58 5.25 -10.58
CA VAL A 243 2.02 3.86 -10.37
C VAL A 243 0.89 2.88 -10.62
N ALA A 244 -0.32 3.14 -10.09
CA ALA A 244 -1.49 2.29 -10.29
C ALA A 244 -1.90 2.20 -11.77
N ILE A 245 -1.89 3.33 -12.49
CA ILE A 245 -2.20 3.36 -13.93
C ILE A 245 -1.14 2.58 -14.73
N LEU A 246 0.14 2.84 -14.49
CA LEU A 246 1.23 2.14 -15.18
C LEU A 246 1.20 0.63 -14.89
N ALA A 247 0.88 0.23 -13.65
CA ALA A 247 0.68 -1.18 -13.32
C ALA A 247 -0.46 -1.81 -14.14
N GLY A 248 -1.57 -1.10 -14.31
CA GLY A 248 -2.66 -1.51 -15.21
C GLY A 248 -2.20 -1.66 -16.65
N VAL A 249 -1.40 -0.70 -17.17
CA VAL A 249 -0.80 -0.76 -18.51
C VAL A 249 0.18 -1.92 -18.67
N VAL A 250 0.87 -2.34 -17.62
CA VAL A 250 1.72 -3.54 -17.64
C VAL A 250 0.88 -4.81 -17.69
N ILE A 251 -0.15 -4.89 -16.85
CA ILE A 251 -0.85 -6.15 -16.56
C ILE A 251 -1.96 -6.43 -17.59
N PHE A 252 -2.84 -5.47 -17.87
CA PHE A 252 -3.98 -5.75 -18.75
C PHE A 252 -3.59 -6.13 -20.18
N PRO A 253 -2.70 -5.42 -20.90
CA PRO A 253 -2.27 -5.85 -22.21
C PRO A 253 -1.64 -7.25 -22.20
N ALA A 254 -0.85 -7.58 -21.16
CA ALA A 254 -0.25 -8.90 -21.00
C ALA A 254 -1.32 -10.00 -20.81
N VAL A 255 -2.32 -9.78 -19.96
CA VAL A 255 -3.41 -10.72 -19.69
C VAL A 255 -4.27 -10.95 -20.93
N PHE A 256 -4.67 -9.85 -21.61
CA PHE A 256 -5.48 -9.94 -22.85
C PHE A 256 -4.73 -10.58 -24.01
N SER A 257 -3.38 -10.51 -24.03
CA SER A 257 -2.57 -11.15 -25.08
C SER A 257 -2.69 -12.68 -25.12
N VAL A 258 -3.06 -13.29 -24.00
CA VAL A 258 -3.24 -14.75 -23.88
C VAL A 258 -4.71 -15.16 -23.72
N GLY A 259 -5.65 -14.20 -23.84
CA GLY A 259 -7.09 -14.47 -23.80
C GLY A 259 -7.62 -14.87 -22.41
N ILE A 260 -6.91 -14.49 -21.33
CA ILE A 260 -7.36 -14.74 -19.96
C ILE A 260 -8.21 -13.57 -19.48
N GLU A 261 -9.28 -13.85 -18.73
CA GLU A 261 -10.06 -12.80 -18.08
C GLU A 261 -9.30 -12.22 -16.89
N PRO A 262 -9.34 -10.89 -16.66
CA PRO A 262 -8.54 -10.21 -15.62
C PRO A 262 -9.00 -10.44 -14.17
N SER A 263 -9.98 -11.30 -13.92
CA SER A 263 -10.64 -11.54 -12.62
C SER A 263 -10.02 -12.67 -11.77
N SER A 264 -8.71 -12.81 -11.74
CA SER A 264 -8.06 -13.99 -11.14
C SER A 264 -7.53 -13.82 -9.70
N GLY A 265 -7.80 -12.71 -9.01
CA GLY A 265 -7.36 -12.47 -7.64
C GLY A 265 -5.84 -12.31 -7.44
N PRO A 266 -5.33 -12.42 -6.19
CA PRO A 266 -3.89 -12.39 -5.90
C PRO A 266 -3.08 -13.44 -6.65
N SER A 267 -3.73 -14.52 -7.10
CA SER A 267 -3.16 -15.55 -7.98
C SER A 267 -2.72 -15.01 -9.35
N LEU A 268 -3.29 -13.88 -9.79
CA LEU A 268 -2.92 -13.22 -11.04
C LEU A 268 -1.41 -12.94 -11.11
N VAL A 269 -0.83 -12.41 -10.06
CA VAL A 269 0.58 -12.00 -10.00
C VAL A 269 1.54 -13.19 -9.92
N PHE A 270 1.17 -14.24 -9.17
CA PHE A 270 2.09 -15.36 -8.88
C PHE A 270 1.83 -16.60 -9.75
N ILE A 271 0.68 -16.67 -10.40
CA ILE A 271 0.32 -17.82 -11.26
C ILE A 271 0.20 -17.37 -12.73
N THR A 272 -0.64 -16.37 -13.00
CA THR A 272 -0.97 -15.98 -14.38
C THR A 272 0.17 -15.23 -15.07
N LEU A 273 0.73 -14.19 -14.43
CA LEU A 273 1.81 -13.41 -15.06
C LEU A 273 3.08 -14.22 -15.34
N PRO A 274 3.57 -15.10 -14.46
CA PRO A 274 4.68 -16.00 -14.78
C PRO A 274 4.39 -16.90 -15.99
N SER A 275 3.16 -17.40 -16.11
CA SER A 275 2.73 -18.20 -17.26
C SER A 275 2.76 -17.38 -18.55
N ILE A 276 2.33 -16.13 -18.52
CA ILE A 276 2.37 -15.22 -19.67
C ILE A 276 3.80 -14.93 -20.10
N PHE A 277 4.67 -14.54 -19.15
CA PHE A 277 6.08 -14.25 -19.44
C PHE A 277 6.79 -15.48 -20.05
N ASN A 278 6.45 -16.68 -19.60
CA ASN A 278 7.07 -17.91 -20.15
C ASN A 278 6.76 -18.15 -21.63
N GLY A 279 5.59 -17.71 -22.11
CA GLY A 279 5.23 -17.76 -23.55
C GLY A 279 5.98 -16.75 -24.43
N MET A 280 6.81 -15.88 -23.86
CA MET A 280 7.43 -14.74 -24.55
C MET A 280 8.92 -15.00 -24.84
N PRO A 281 9.47 -14.40 -25.92
CA PRO A 281 10.92 -14.36 -26.11
C PRO A 281 11.59 -13.66 -24.93
N LEU A 282 12.74 -14.17 -24.49
CA LEU A 282 13.46 -13.65 -23.31
C LEU A 282 12.65 -13.72 -21.98
N SER A 283 11.83 -14.73 -21.81
CA SER A 283 10.95 -14.91 -20.65
C SER A 283 11.64 -14.70 -19.31
N MET A 284 12.87 -15.21 -19.16
CA MET A 284 13.69 -15.06 -17.96
C MET A 284 14.00 -13.59 -17.66
N VAL A 285 14.22 -12.77 -18.68
CA VAL A 285 14.52 -11.33 -18.51
C VAL A 285 13.28 -10.59 -18.05
N TRP A 286 12.15 -10.77 -18.74
CA TRP A 286 10.90 -10.08 -18.43
C TRP A 286 10.35 -10.45 -17.07
N SER A 287 10.32 -11.73 -16.73
CA SER A 287 9.91 -12.17 -15.40
C SER A 287 10.84 -11.65 -14.30
N SER A 288 12.17 -11.64 -14.53
CA SER A 288 13.12 -11.09 -13.55
C SER A 288 12.92 -9.59 -13.32
N ILE A 289 12.69 -8.81 -14.38
CA ILE A 289 12.44 -7.37 -14.29
C ILE A 289 11.12 -7.11 -13.55
N PHE A 290 10.08 -7.90 -13.82
CA PHE A 290 8.79 -7.76 -13.15
C PHE A 290 8.87 -8.10 -11.65
N PHE A 291 9.48 -9.22 -11.28
CA PHE A 291 9.63 -9.57 -9.86
C PHE A 291 10.61 -8.65 -9.14
N LEU A 292 11.62 -8.11 -9.82
CA LEU A 292 12.46 -7.03 -9.28
C LEU A 292 11.64 -5.78 -8.98
N LEU A 293 10.71 -5.39 -9.87
CA LEU A 293 9.78 -4.30 -9.62
C LEU A 293 9.00 -4.52 -8.32
N LEU A 294 8.41 -5.71 -8.15
CA LEU A 294 7.63 -6.04 -6.95
C LEU A 294 8.50 -6.04 -5.68
N VAL A 295 9.72 -6.61 -5.73
CA VAL A 295 10.66 -6.58 -4.60
C VAL A 295 11.02 -5.15 -4.21
N VAL A 296 11.30 -4.28 -5.19
CA VAL A 296 11.62 -2.88 -4.94
C VAL A 296 10.42 -2.16 -4.33
N ALA A 297 9.24 -2.35 -4.89
CA ALA A 297 8.00 -1.75 -4.39
C ALA A 297 7.67 -2.23 -2.97
N ALA A 298 7.74 -3.54 -2.71
CA ALA A 298 7.52 -4.12 -1.39
C ALA A 298 8.53 -3.60 -0.35
N LEU A 299 9.81 -3.50 -0.71
CA LEU A 299 10.84 -2.98 0.19
C LEU A 299 10.57 -1.54 0.60
N THR A 300 10.12 -0.69 -0.32
CA THR A 300 9.81 0.71 0.00
C THR A 300 8.62 0.82 0.96
N SER A 301 7.59 0.01 0.77
CA SER A 301 6.41 -0.03 1.63
C SER A 301 6.74 -0.57 3.03
N THR A 302 7.50 -1.67 3.11
CA THR A 302 7.89 -2.25 4.41
C THR A 302 8.79 -1.32 5.23
N ILE A 303 9.71 -0.59 4.60
CA ILE A 303 10.52 0.45 5.25
C ILE A 303 9.61 1.49 5.91
N SER A 304 8.59 1.95 5.21
CA SER A 304 7.69 2.98 5.69
C SER A 304 6.84 2.53 6.89
N LEU A 305 6.26 1.35 6.80
CA LEU A 305 5.47 0.77 7.89
C LEU A 305 6.34 0.44 9.11
N HIS A 306 7.54 -0.10 8.89
CA HIS A 306 8.48 -0.42 9.96
C HIS A 306 8.95 0.84 10.71
N GLU A 307 9.12 1.96 10.00
CA GLU A 307 9.50 3.23 10.62
C GLU A 307 8.42 3.72 11.59
N VAL A 308 7.13 3.59 11.27
CA VAL A 308 6.02 4.00 12.17
C VAL A 308 6.15 3.32 13.54
N VAL A 309 6.37 2.00 13.54
CA VAL A 309 6.50 1.22 14.78
C VAL A 309 7.82 1.54 15.49
N THR A 310 8.91 1.66 14.71
CA THR A 310 10.24 1.95 15.29
C THR A 310 10.29 3.31 15.97
N VAL A 311 9.75 4.36 15.34
CA VAL A 311 9.79 5.70 15.93
C VAL A 311 8.86 5.80 17.14
N TYR A 312 7.73 5.07 17.13
CA TYR A 312 6.87 4.96 18.30
C TYR A 312 7.62 4.35 19.48
N LEU A 313 8.30 3.22 19.31
CA LEU A 313 9.09 2.59 20.37
C LEU A 313 10.27 3.47 20.83
N HIS A 314 10.89 4.19 19.91
CA HIS A 314 11.99 5.10 20.20
C HIS A 314 11.54 6.28 21.07
N GLU A 315 10.45 6.96 20.70
CA GLU A 315 10.01 8.19 21.38
C GLU A 315 9.16 7.92 22.63
N GLU A 316 8.26 6.92 22.60
CA GLU A 316 7.32 6.67 23.71
C GLU A 316 7.90 5.73 24.79
N TRP A 317 8.72 4.76 24.37
CA TRP A 317 9.38 3.82 25.30
C TRP A 317 10.80 4.24 25.62
N HIS A 318 11.27 5.38 25.09
CA HIS A 318 12.61 5.93 25.30
C HIS A 318 13.74 4.93 24.96
N LEU A 319 13.50 4.01 24.05
CA LEU A 319 14.51 3.07 23.58
C LEU A 319 15.48 3.77 22.63
N SER A 320 16.74 3.33 22.61
CA SER A 320 17.65 3.78 21.55
C SER A 320 17.07 3.38 20.17
N ARG A 321 17.31 4.18 19.13
CA ARG A 321 16.80 3.88 17.79
C ARG A 321 17.18 2.48 17.30
N LYS A 322 18.39 2.02 17.62
CA LYS A 322 18.84 0.66 17.28
C LYS A 322 18.04 -0.41 18.03
N ALA A 323 17.80 -0.22 19.33
CA ALA A 323 17.01 -1.16 20.13
C ALA A 323 15.56 -1.19 19.67
N ALA A 324 14.95 -0.03 19.38
CA ALA A 324 13.59 0.06 18.82
C ALA A 324 13.48 -0.66 17.47
N ALA A 325 14.44 -0.45 16.56
CA ALA A 325 14.47 -1.13 15.27
C ALA A 325 14.60 -2.65 15.42
N TRP A 326 15.49 -3.15 16.26
CA TRP A 326 15.63 -4.59 16.50
C TRP A 326 14.39 -5.20 17.16
N LEU A 327 13.77 -4.51 18.11
CA LEU A 327 12.54 -4.98 18.75
C LEU A 327 11.38 -5.07 17.74
N THR A 328 11.20 -4.03 16.92
CA THR A 328 10.20 -4.04 15.83
C THR A 328 10.48 -5.21 14.87
N THR A 329 11.73 -5.36 14.44
CA THR A 329 12.15 -6.44 13.54
C THR A 329 11.85 -7.81 14.10
N ALA A 330 12.23 -8.07 15.36
CA ALA A 330 11.98 -9.36 16.01
C ALA A 330 10.49 -9.65 16.17
N ALA A 331 9.70 -8.66 16.60
CA ALA A 331 8.26 -8.80 16.78
C ALA A 331 7.53 -9.03 15.45
N THR A 332 7.89 -8.27 14.40
CA THR A 332 7.29 -8.44 13.06
C THR A 332 7.75 -9.72 12.39
N ALA A 333 9.00 -10.16 12.57
CA ALA A 333 9.48 -11.44 12.07
C ALA A 333 8.73 -12.62 12.70
N ALA A 334 8.49 -12.57 14.02
CA ALA A 334 7.70 -13.59 14.71
C ALA A 334 6.26 -13.62 14.20
N LEU A 335 5.59 -12.46 14.12
CA LEU A 335 4.21 -12.37 13.62
C LEU A 335 4.09 -12.82 12.17
N ALA A 336 5.00 -12.39 11.30
CA ALA A 336 5.01 -12.77 9.89
C ALA A 336 5.32 -14.26 9.69
N SER A 337 6.21 -14.84 10.51
CA SER A 337 6.46 -16.27 10.48
C SER A 337 5.23 -17.08 10.86
N LEU A 338 4.49 -16.67 11.90
CA LEU A 338 3.22 -17.30 12.29
C LEU A 338 2.16 -17.13 11.20
N ALA A 339 2.04 -15.94 10.61
CA ALA A 339 1.12 -15.67 9.50
C ALA A 339 1.47 -16.54 8.28
N SER A 340 2.75 -16.69 7.94
CA SER A 340 3.20 -17.57 6.86
C SER A 340 2.85 -19.04 7.13
N LEU A 341 3.12 -19.54 8.35
CA LEU A 341 2.79 -20.90 8.74
C LEU A 341 1.29 -21.19 8.78
N SER A 342 0.45 -20.17 9.01
CA SER A 342 -1.01 -20.31 9.02
C SER A 342 -1.61 -20.65 7.65
N LEU A 343 -0.88 -20.44 6.56
CA LEU A 343 -1.28 -20.82 5.21
C LEU A 343 -0.93 -22.29 4.87
N GLY A 344 -0.10 -22.93 5.68
CA GLY A 344 0.36 -24.30 5.46
C GLY A 344 0.32 -25.13 6.73
N ALA A 345 1.44 -25.26 7.43
CA ALA A 345 1.61 -26.15 8.58
C ALA A 345 0.63 -25.91 9.75
N LEU A 346 0.19 -24.67 9.95
CA LEU A 346 -0.82 -24.26 10.95
C LEU A 346 -2.19 -23.98 10.31
N GLY A 347 -2.47 -24.46 9.10
CA GLY A 347 -3.69 -24.18 8.35
C GLY A 347 -4.99 -24.67 9.02
N SER A 348 -4.89 -25.58 9.99
CA SER A 348 -6.00 -26.01 10.84
C SER A 348 -6.36 -24.98 11.91
N TRP A 349 -5.44 -24.08 12.23
CA TRP A 349 -5.64 -23.05 13.25
C TRP A 349 -6.31 -21.82 12.64
N LYS A 350 -7.60 -21.66 12.93
CA LYS A 350 -8.42 -20.59 12.34
C LYS A 350 -9.00 -19.68 13.42
N ILE A 351 -9.01 -18.39 13.14
CA ILE A 351 -9.62 -17.34 13.96
C ILE A 351 -10.89 -16.90 13.22
N ALA A 352 -12.07 -17.14 13.81
CA ALA A 352 -13.36 -16.86 13.16
C ALA A 352 -13.50 -17.45 11.74
N GLY A 353 -12.88 -18.61 11.48
CA GLY A 353 -12.92 -19.28 10.18
C GLY A 353 -11.83 -18.85 9.19
N LEU A 354 -11.06 -17.82 9.51
CA LEU A 354 -9.97 -17.29 8.69
C LEU A 354 -8.59 -17.80 9.16
N SER A 355 -7.61 -17.89 8.28
CA SER A 355 -6.22 -18.08 8.68
C SER A 355 -5.71 -16.88 9.46
N LEU A 356 -4.60 -17.00 10.17
CA LEU A 356 -4.00 -15.83 10.84
C LEU A 356 -3.61 -14.76 9.81
N PHE A 357 -3.07 -15.15 8.64
CA PHE A 357 -2.76 -14.26 7.53
C PHE A 357 -3.99 -13.45 7.10
N ASP A 358 -5.10 -14.12 6.77
CA ASP A 358 -6.35 -13.49 6.34
C ASP A 358 -6.99 -12.65 7.46
N SER A 359 -6.84 -13.08 8.73
CA SER A 359 -7.36 -12.34 9.89
C SER A 359 -6.63 -11.02 10.10
N LEU A 360 -5.30 -10.99 9.89
CA LEU A 360 -4.51 -9.76 9.97
C LEU A 360 -4.90 -8.79 8.84
N ASP A 361 -5.03 -9.28 7.62
CA ASP A 361 -5.46 -8.50 6.47
C ASP A 361 -6.89 -7.94 6.70
N PHE A 362 -7.85 -8.79 7.05
CA PHE A 362 -9.23 -8.38 7.32
C PHE A 362 -9.32 -7.32 8.42
N LEU A 363 -8.65 -7.53 9.55
CA LEU A 363 -8.69 -6.59 10.68
C LEU A 363 -8.11 -5.23 10.30
N THR A 364 -7.02 -5.22 9.54
CA THR A 364 -6.39 -3.97 9.13
C THR A 364 -7.18 -3.27 8.03
N ALA A 365 -7.50 -3.94 6.94
CA ALA A 365 -8.15 -3.34 5.78
C ALA A 365 -9.60 -2.91 6.06
N ASN A 366 -10.36 -3.74 6.81
CA ASN A 366 -11.79 -3.51 7.00
C ASN A 366 -12.14 -2.78 8.28
N ILE A 367 -11.28 -2.77 9.29
CA ILE A 367 -11.57 -2.16 10.60
C ILE A 367 -10.62 -1.02 10.92
N LEU A 368 -9.29 -1.28 11.02
CA LEU A 368 -8.35 -0.28 11.56
C LEU A 368 -8.12 0.90 10.62
N LEU A 369 -8.00 0.67 9.32
CA LEU A 369 -7.78 1.73 8.34
C LEU A 369 -9.01 2.64 8.20
N PRO A 370 -10.22 2.11 7.94
CA PRO A 370 -11.42 2.96 7.86
C PRO A 370 -11.71 3.71 9.16
N ALA A 371 -11.54 3.06 10.31
CA ALA A 371 -11.69 3.71 11.62
C ALA A 371 -10.64 4.82 11.83
N GLY A 372 -9.36 4.54 11.52
CA GLY A 372 -8.28 5.52 11.58
C GLY A 372 -8.56 6.76 10.73
N GLY A 373 -8.95 6.57 9.47
CA GLY A 373 -9.33 7.65 8.56
C GLY A 373 -10.55 8.43 9.05
N LEU A 374 -11.63 7.74 9.45
CA LEU A 374 -12.86 8.34 9.95
C LEU A 374 -12.59 9.24 11.17
N PHE A 375 -11.92 8.71 12.17
CA PHE A 375 -11.63 9.47 13.39
C PHE A 375 -10.60 10.58 13.16
N THR A 376 -9.67 10.42 12.21
CA THR A 376 -8.76 11.51 11.80
C THR A 376 -9.55 12.68 11.18
N CYS A 377 -10.53 12.40 10.32
CA CYS A 377 -11.43 13.42 9.79
C CYS A 377 -12.18 14.15 10.90
N ILE A 378 -12.74 13.39 11.83
CA ILE A 378 -13.48 13.97 12.98
C ILE A 378 -12.53 14.81 13.85
N PHE A 379 -11.33 14.31 14.11
CA PHE A 379 -10.34 15.03 14.90
C PHE A 379 -9.94 16.35 14.24
N VAL A 380 -9.45 16.30 13.00
CA VAL A 380 -8.94 17.50 12.31
C VAL A 380 -10.06 18.45 11.91
N GLY A 381 -11.22 17.93 11.51
CA GLY A 381 -12.36 18.74 11.09
C GLY A 381 -13.11 19.43 12.23
N TRP A 382 -13.17 18.80 13.43
CA TRP A 382 -14.09 19.26 14.48
C TRP A 382 -13.41 19.54 15.84
N LYS A 383 -12.25 18.95 16.12
CA LYS A 383 -11.60 19.01 17.44
C LYS A 383 -10.27 19.76 17.44
N LEU A 384 -9.54 19.71 16.34
CA LEU A 384 -8.30 20.47 16.18
C LEU A 384 -8.63 21.95 16.06
N ASP A 385 -7.83 22.81 16.70
CA ASP A 385 -7.96 24.25 16.55
C ASP A 385 -7.81 24.66 15.07
N HIS A 386 -8.78 25.41 14.58
CA HIS A 386 -8.80 25.93 13.23
C HIS A 386 -7.60 26.78 12.87
N HIS A 387 -7.04 27.50 13.85
CA HIS A 387 -5.84 28.28 13.64
C HIS A 387 -4.65 27.38 13.31
N ILE A 388 -4.49 26.26 14.00
CA ILE A 388 -3.42 25.28 13.72
C ILE A 388 -3.60 24.73 12.30
N LEU A 389 -4.80 24.25 11.95
CA LEU A 389 -5.06 23.69 10.63
C LEU A 389 -4.76 24.71 9.53
N LYS A 390 -5.25 25.95 9.66
CA LYS A 390 -5.05 27.01 8.69
C LYS A 390 -3.58 27.42 8.58
N ALA A 391 -2.90 27.61 9.72
CA ALA A 391 -1.48 27.96 9.79
C ALA A 391 -0.63 26.92 9.07
N GLN A 392 -0.85 25.63 9.36
CA GLN A 392 -0.11 24.54 8.71
C GLN A 392 -0.35 24.47 7.19
N ILE A 393 -1.59 24.62 6.72
CA ILE A 393 -1.90 24.54 5.28
C ILE A 393 -1.40 25.76 4.50
N THR A 394 -1.33 26.92 5.16
CA THR A 394 -0.93 28.19 4.52
C THR A 394 0.50 28.62 4.86
N ASN A 395 1.27 27.81 5.58
CA ASN A 395 2.58 28.19 6.12
C ASN A 395 2.50 29.57 6.79
N ASP A 396 1.68 29.67 7.86
CA ASP A 396 1.42 30.88 8.63
C ASP A 396 0.92 32.09 7.79
N GLY A 397 0.24 31.81 6.67
CA GLY A 397 -0.36 32.83 5.81
C GLY A 397 0.47 33.23 4.59
N GLU A 398 1.68 32.69 4.43
CA GLU A 398 2.52 32.94 3.25
C GLU A 398 1.90 32.39 1.95
N LEU A 399 1.16 31.28 2.05
CA LEU A 399 0.56 30.59 0.91
C LEU A 399 -0.95 30.84 0.84
N LYS A 400 -1.43 31.41 -0.26
CA LYS A 400 -2.86 31.59 -0.51
C LYS A 400 -3.54 30.24 -0.79
N PHE A 401 -4.63 29.92 -0.08
CA PHE A 401 -5.45 28.73 -0.33
C PHE A 401 -6.90 29.11 -0.64
N ARG A 402 -7.17 29.36 -1.93
CA ARG A 402 -8.48 29.85 -2.40
C ARG A 402 -9.63 28.86 -2.17
N ILE A 403 -9.36 27.58 -2.17
CA ILE A 403 -10.37 26.50 -2.00
C ILE A 403 -10.43 25.95 -0.57
N TYR A 404 -9.94 26.72 0.44
CA TYR A 404 -9.99 26.30 1.84
C TYR A 404 -11.40 25.93 2.32
N GLY A 405 -12.42 26.66 1.87
CA GLY A 405 -13.82 26.37 2.22
C GLY A 405 -14.26 24.98 1.71
N LEU A 406 -13.96 24.65 0.45
CA LEU A 406 -14.24 23.33 -0.13
C LEU A 406 -13.47 22.24 0.60
N PHE A 407 -12.18 22.44 0.85
CA PHE A 407 -11.35 21.51 1.61
C PHE A 407 -11.93 21.23 3.00
N SER A 408 -12.29 22.28 3.73
CA SER A 408 -12.88 22.15 5.07
C SER A 408 -14.24 21.46 5.04
N PHE A 409 -15.07 21.72 4.03
CA PHE A 409 -16.36 21.04 3.83
C PHE A 409 -16.17 19.55 3.56
N LEU A 410 -15.28 19.19 2.63
CA LEU A 410 -14.96 17.79 2.32
C LEU A 410 -14.47 17.06 3.58
N LEU A 411 -13.51 17.62 4.29
CA LEU A 411 -12.91 16.99 5.48
C LEU A 411 -13.91 16.84 6.65
N ARG A 412 -14.84 17.79 6.80
CA ARG A 412 -15.79 17.78 7.93
C ARG A 412 -17.01 16.92 7.70
N TYR A 413 -17.53 16.90 6.48
CA TYR A 413 -18.83 16.29 6.20
C TYR A 413 -18.72 15.11 5.22
N VAL A 414 -18.06 15.30 4.10
CA VAL A 414 -18.04 14.30 3.03
C VAL A 414 -17.16 13.10 3.41
N CYS A 415 -15.91 13.36 3.78
CA CYS A 415 -14.98 12.28 4.15
C CYS A 415 -15.50 11.40 5.30
N PRO A 416 -15.97 11.97 6.45
CA PRO A 416 -16.50 11.12 7.52
C PRO A 416 -17.74 10.32 7.13
N ALA A 417 -18.66 10.93 6.36
CA ALA A 417 -19.88 10.23 5.92
C ALA A 417 -19.55 9.05 5.02
N VAL A 418 -18.66 9.26 4.04
CA VAL A 418 -18.25 8.20 3.13
C VAL A 418 -17.44 7.11 3.84
N LEU A 419 -16.52 7.48 4.74
CA LEU A 419 -15.75 6.51 5.52
C LEU A 419 -16.64 5.68 6.46
N LEU A 420 -17.67 6.29 7.02
CA LEU A 420 -18.65 5.57 7.83
C LEU A 420 -19.42 4.54 6.98
N LEU A 421 -19.80 4.91 5.76
CA LEU A 421 -20.47 3.98 4.83
C LEU A 421 -19.57 2.80 4.50
N ILE A 422 -18.29 3.03 4.15
CA ILE A 422 -17.32 1.96 3.89
C ILE A 422 -17.14 1.07 5.14
N PHE A 423 -17.02 1.68 6.30
CA PHE A 423 -16.84 0.93 7.55
C PHE A 423 -18.04 0.03 7.87
N LEU A 424 -19.27 0.51 7.64
CA LEU A 424 -20.50 -0.26 7.84
C LEU A 424 -20.65 -1.37 6.79
N ASP A 425 -20.31 -1.10 5.53
CA ASP A 425 -20.33 -2.10 4.47
C ASP A 425 -19.33 -3.23 4.74
N ASN A 426 -18.09 -2.88 5.15
CA ASN A 426 -17.07 -3.87 5.53
C ASN A 426 -17.48 -4.73 6.73
N LEU A 427 -18.36 -4.24 7.58
CA LEU A 427 -18.94 -5.01 8.70
C LEU A 427 -20.18 -5.84 8.30
N GLY A 428 -20.58 -5.79 7.03
CA GLY A 428 -21.73 -6.55 6.53
C GLY A 428 -23.10 -6.02 7.00
N VAL A 429 -23.20 -4.70 7.23
CA VAL A 429 -24.46 -4.05 7.66
C VAL A 429 -25.39 -3.81 6.46
N PHE A 430 -24.86 -3.78 5.24
CA PHE A 430 -25.59 -3.58 3.98
C PHE A 430 -25.47 -4.78 3.07
#